data_db663c2b5b870a9505183a815aa817f1
#
_entry.id   db663c2b5b870a9505183a815aa817f1
#
_cell.length_a   1.000
_cell.length_b   1.000
_cell.length_c   1.000
_cell.angle_alpha   90.00
_cell.angle_beta   90.00
_cell.angle_gamma   90.00
#
_symmetry.space_group_name_H-M   'P 1'
#
loop_
_entity.id
_entity.type
_entity.pdbx_description
1 polymer ?
#
loop_
_entity_poly.entity_id
_entity_poly.type
_entity_poly.pdbx_seq_one_letter_code
_entity_poly.pdbx_strand_id
1 'polypeptide(L)'
;ILQQVPWEKPGRILDSLDDLGLQYQIINVANQKKPDLPDFGEVSGVVIMGGPMGALDYDKYPGLKAEAKLARAAVSVGKPVWGVCLGHQIIATALGAKLKSGEAPEIGFAPIKRIDKHDYFSMWNKTVDVLHWHNDVLKLQEFAQP
;
A
#
# COMPACT_ATOMS: atom_id res chain seq x y z
N ILE A 1 6.34 -8.51 -3.34
CA ILE A 1 6.07 -7.72 -2.14
C ILE A 1 7.21 -6.73 -1.96
N LEU A 2 6.89 -5.43 -1.90
CA LEU A 2 7.85 -4.35 -1.67
C LEU A 2 7.83 -3.97 -0.20
N GLN A 3 8.97 -4.12 0.48
CA GLN A 3 9.15 -3.89 1.91
C GLN A 3 10.07 -2.69 2.11
N GLN A 4 9.74 -1.83 3.09
CA GLN A 4 10.48 -0.59 3.32
C GLN A 4 11.63 -0.78 4.30
N VAL A 5 11.37 -1.53 5.35
CA VAL A 5 12.32 -1.79 6.45
C VAL A 5 12.27 -3.27 6.85
N PRO A 6 13.41 -3.85 7.28
CA PRO A 6 13.50 -5.30 7.52
C PRO A 6 12.60 -5.82 8.66
N TRP A 7 12.19 -4.96 9.57
CA TRP A 7 11.40 -5.34 10.74
C TRP A 7 9.88 -5.22 10.53
N GLU A 8 9.39 -4.47 9.53
CA GLU A 8 7.97 -4.43 9.17
C GLU A 8 7.67 -5.45 8.06
N LYS A 9 7.55 -6.70 8.50
CA LYS A 9 7.36 -7.85 7.61
C LYS A 9 5.90 -7.99 7.15
N PRO A 10 5.64 -8.68 6.02
CA PRO A 10 4.29 -8.91 5.50
C PRO A 10 3.37 -9.72 6.42
N GLY A 11 3.91 -10.47 7.39
CA GLY A 11 3.12 -11.21 8.37
C GLY A 11 2.10 -12.15 7.71
N ARG A 12 0.85 -12.07 8.16
CA ARG A 12 -0.23 -12.95 7.68
C ARG A 12 -0.59 -12.80 6.19
N ILE A 13 -0.06 -11.80 5.50
CA ILE A 13 -0.19 -11.73 4.04
C ILE A 13 0.50 -12.93 3.40
N LEU A 14 1.65 -13.35 3.95
CA LEU A 14 2.38 -14.53 3.45
C LEU A 14 1.56 -15.81 3.65
N ASP A 15 0.95 -15.98 4.82
CA ASP A 15 0.10 -17.13 5.11
C ASP A 15 -1.03 -17.23 4.04
N SER A 16 -1.65 -16.11 3.72
CA SER A 16 -2.72 -16.06 2.71
C SER A 16 -2.23 -16.36 1.30
N LEU A 17 -1.03 -15.92 0.93
CA LEU A 17 -0.43 -16.23 -0.36
C LEU A 17 -0.05 -17.70 -0.45
N ASP A 18 0.51 -18.26 0.62
CA ASP A 18 0.87 -19.68 0.71
C ASP A 18 -0.40 -20.59 0.63
N ASP A 19 -1.45 -20.23 1.35
CA ASP A 19 -2.75 -20.94 1.30
C ASP A 19 -3.37 -20.94 -0.10
N LEU A 20 -3.12 -19.91 -0.88
CA LEU A 20 -3.59 -19.78 -2.27
C LEU A 20 -2.59 -20.38 -3.29
N GLY A 21 -1.45 -20.92 -2.85
CA GLY A 21 -0.40 -21.43 -3.73
C GLY A 21 0.27 -20.38 -4.59
N LEU A 22 0.24 -19.11 -4.18
CA LEU A 22 0.84 -18.00 -4.91
C LEU A 22 2.31 -17.82 -4.51
N GLN A 23 3.19 -17.85 -5.48
CA GLN A 23 4.61 -17.54 -5.27
C GLN A 23 4.81 -16.04 -5.08
N TYR A 24 5.76 -15.68 -4.23
CA TYR A 24 6.10 -14.29 -3.97
C TYR A 24 7.60 -14.08 -3.78
N GLN A 25 8.04 -12.87 -4.05
CA GLN A 25 9.38 -12.38 -3.74
C GLN A 25 9.26 -11.14 -2.84
N ILE A 26 10.09 -11.04 -1.81
CA ILE A 26 10.15 -9.87 -0.92
C ILE A 26 11.39 -9.06 -1.26
N ILE A 27 11.20 -7.78 -1.59
CA ILE A 27 12.26 -6.87 -2.01
C ILE A 27 12.26 -5.66 -1.09
N ASN A 28 13.39 -5.40 -0.42
CA ASN A 28 13.58 -4.17 0.36
C ASN A 28 13.96 -3.03 -0.59
N VAL A 29 13.15 -1.99 -0.69
CA VAL A 29 13.28 -1.00 -1.75
C VAL A 29 13.63 0.42 -1.28
N ALA A 30 13.24 0.84 -0.09
CA ALA A 30 13.23 2.25 0.32
C ALA A 30 14.54 3.00 0.02
N ASN A 31 15.69 2.40 0.31
CA ASN A 31 17.01 3.00 0.14
C ASN A 31 17.65 2.78 -1.24
N GLN A 32 16.96 2.10 -2.15
CA GLN A 32 17.52 1.74 -3.46
C GLN A 32 17.09 2.75 -4.53
N LYS A 33 18.02 3.44 -5.15
CA LYS A 33 17.72 4.32 -6.31
C LYS A 33 17.17 3.57 -7.51
N LYS A 34 17.64 2.33 -7.69
CA LYS A 34 17.21 1.41 -8.76
C LYS A 34 17.05 0.04 -8.12
N PRO A 35 15.89 -0.23 -7.48
CA PRO A 35 15.64 -1.55 -6.93
C PRO A 35 15.63 -2.60 -8.05
N ASP A 36 16.22 -3.75 -7.76
CA ASP A 36 16.19 -4.91 -8.67
C ASP A 36 14.80 -5.54 -8.57
N LEU A 37 13.92 -5.12 -9.45
CA LEU A 37 12.53 -5.59 -9.53
C LEU A 37 12.44 -6.68 -10.61
N PRO A 38 11.59 -7.70 -10.40
CA PRO A 38 11.34 -8.71 -11.43
C PRO A 38 10.74 -8.09 -12.69
N ASP A 39 10.81 -8.81 -13.79
CA ASP A 39 10.14 -8.38 -15.01
C ASP A 39 8.64 -8.17 -14.74
N PHE A 40 8.15 -7.00 -15.10
CA PHE A 40 6.76 -6.64 -14.84
C PHE A 40 5.76 -7.59 -15.52
N GLY A 41 6.15 -8.20 -16.65
CA GLY A 41 5.36 -9.21 -17.35
C GLY A 41 5.12 -10.46 -16.51
N GLU A 42 6.09 -10.83 -15.68
CA GLU A 42 6.03 -12.04 -14.82
C GLU A 42 5.29 -11.81 -13.49
N VAL A 43 5.02 -10.54 -13.13
CA VAL A 43 4.36 -10.19 -11.87
C VAL A 43 2.85 -10.23 -12.03
N SER A 44 2.16 -11.05 -11.22
CA SER A 44 0.70 -11.16 -11.19
C SER A 44 0.02 -10.06 -10.37
N GLY A 45 0.71 -9.52 -9.38
CA GLY A 45 0.20 -8.46 -8.50
C GLY A 45 1.31 -7.85 -7.66
N VAL A 46 1.01 -6.74 -7.00
CA VAL A 46 1.97 -5.98 -6.20
C VAL A 46 1.42 -5.74 -4.80
N VAL A 47 2.23 -6.02 -3.78
CA VAL A 47 1.96 -5.64 -2.39
C VAL A 47 3.02 -4.63 -1.95
N ILE A 48 2.60 -3.48 -1.46
CA ILE A 48 3.48 -2.44 -0.92
C ILE A 48 3.24 -2.33 0.59
N MET A 49 4.28 -2.61 1.36
CA MET A 49 4.21 -2.65 2.81
C MET A 49 4.26 -1.27 3.45
N GLY A 50 3.99 -1.23 4.74
CA GLY A 50 4.16 -0.07 5.60
C GLY A 50 5.62 0.33 5.82
N GLY A 51 5.81 1.45 6.51
CA GLY A 51 7.13 1.95 6.86
C GLY A 51 7.07 3.27 7.62
N PRO A 52 8.15 3.65 8.32
CA PRO A 52 8.18 4.85 9.15
C PRO A 52 8.47 6.15 8.38
N MET A 53 8.58 6.10 7.05
CA MET A 53 8.87 7.26 6.22
C MET A 53 7.59 7.93 5.70
N GLY A 54 7.68 9.18 5.27
CA GLY A 54 6.60 9.84 4.52
C GLY A 54 6.52 9.33 3.09
N ALA A 55 5.31 9.21 2.54
CA ALA A 55 5.10 8.66 1.20
C ALA A 55 5.73 9.49 0.06
N LEU A 56 6.07 10.74 0.33
CA LEU A 56 6.69 11.67 -0.62
C LEU A 56 8.18 11.96 -0.33
N ASP A 57 8.79 11.26 0.62
CA ASP A 57 10.19 11.46 1.02
C ASP A 57 11.19 10.89 0.00
N TYR A 58 10.97 11.16 -1.28
CA TYR A 58 11.73 10.60 -2.40
C TYR A 58 13.23 10.95 -2.39
N ASP A 59 13.58 12.10 -1.84
CA ASP A 59 14.98 12.54 -1.77
C ASP A 59 15.77 11.69 -0.77
N LYS A 60 15.14 11.35 0.34
CA LYS A 60 15.73 10.54 1.40
C LYS A 60 15.60 9.04 1.11
N TYR A 61 14.48 8.63 0.52
CA TYR A 61 14.14 7.24 0.23
C TYR A 61 13.78 7.08 -1.26
N PRO A 62 14.79 7.01 -2.12
CA PRO A 62 14.57 7.05 -3.57
C PRO A 62 13.78 5.85 -4.11
N GLY A 63 13.74 4.72 -3.40
CA GLY A 63 12.97 3.54 -3.75
C GLY A 63 11.46 3.79 -3.78
N LEU A 64 10.96 4.71 -2.93
CA LEU A 64 9.54 5.07 -2.92
C LEU A 64 9.07 5.63 -4.27
N LYS A 65 9.95 6.30 -5.00
CA LYS A 65 9.64 6.77 -6.35
C LYS A 65 9.49 5.63 -7.36
N ALA A 66 10.27 4.57 -7.19
CA ALA A 66 10.15 3.36 -8.01
C ALA A 66 8.84 2.63 -7.71
N GLU A 67 8.47 2.53 -6.44
CA GLU A 67 7.19 1.95 -6.00
C GLU A 67 5.99 2.72 -6.56
N ALA A 68 5.99 4.04 -6.46
CA ALA A 68 4.93 4.89 -7.00
C ALA A 68 4.76 4.69 -8.51
N LYS A 69 5.86 4.56 -9.26
CA LYS A 69 5.84 4.25 -10.70
C LYS A 69 5.29 2.85 -10.97
N LEU A 70 5.74 1.85 -10.21
CA LEU A 70 5.28 0.47 -10.35
C LEU A 70 3.79 0.35 -10.02
N ALA A 71 3.32 0.97 -8.94
CA ALA A 71 1.91 0.99 -8.57
C ALA A 71 1.04 1.56 -9.71
N ARG A 72 1.45 2.71 -10.26
CA ARG A 72 0.74 3.33 -11.38
C ARG A 72 0.71 2.41 -12.61
N ALA A 73 1.84 1.82 -12.97
CA ALA A 73 1.93 0.89 -14.09
C ALA A 73 1.04 -0.34 -13.87
N ALA A 74 1.05 -0.92 -12.67
CA ALA A 74 0.23 -2.08 -12.33
C ALA A 74 -1.27 -1.78 -12.48
N VAL A 75 -1.73 -0.66 -11.91
CA VAL A 75 -3.13 -0.23 -12.03
C VAL A 75 -3.51 0.02 -13.49
N SER A 76 -2.65 0.67 -14.27
CA SER A 76 -2.95 1.00 -15.68
C SER A 76 -3.16 -0.22 -16.58
N VAL A 77 -2.66 -1.39 -16.19
CA VAL A 77 -2.83 -2.66 -16.94
C VAL A 77 -3.74 -3.64 -16.20
N GLY A 78 -4.46 -3.19 -15.17
CA GLY A 78 -5.42 -4.01 -14.43
C GLY A 78 -4.79 -5.06 -13.50
N LYS A 79 -3.51 -4.97 -13.15
CA LYS A 79 -2.91 -5.87 -12.16
C LYS A 79 -3.32 -5.44 -10.74
N PRO A 80 -3.66 -6.38 -9.85
CA PRO A 80 -4.00 -6.06 -8.48
C PRO A 80 -2.83 -5.43 -7.74
N VAL A 81 -3.15 -4.36 -6.99
CA VAL A 81 -2.19 -3.65 -6.14
C VAL A 81 -2.77 -3.51 -4.74
N TRP A 82 -2.03 -3.94 -3.74
CA TRP A 82 -2.41 -3.84 -2.34
C TRP A 82 -1.39 -2.99 -1.56
N GLY A 83 -1.88 -2.06 -0.75
CA GLY A 83 -1.03 -1.19 0.08
C GLY A 83 -1.41 -1.26 1.56
N VAL A 84 -0.40 -1.38 2.42
CA VAL A 84 -0.55 -1.36 3.87
C VAL A 84 0.04 -0.08 4.41
N CYS A 85 -0.73 0.72 5.17
CA CYS A 85 -0.28 1.95 5.82
C CYS A 85 0.44 2.89 4.81
N LEU A 86 1.76 3.05 4.92
CA LEU A 86 2.58 3.82 3.96
C LEU A 86 2.36 3.34 2.52
N GLY A 87 2.27 2.04 2.27
CA GLY A 87 2.01 1.49 0.94
C GLY A 87 0.69 1.96 0.35
N HIS A 88 -0.36 2.06 1.15
CA HIS A 88 -1.63 2.66 0.74
C HIS A 88 -1.45 4.14 0.35
N GLN A 89 -0.69 4.90 1.13
CA GLN A 89 -0.41 6.32 0.84
C GLN A 89 0.40 6.48 -0.46
N ILE A 90 1.39 5.61 -0.70
CA ILE A 90 2.18 5.59 -1.94
C ILE A 90 1.28 5.32 -3.15
N ILE A 91 0.42 4.30 -3.08
CA ILE A 91 -0.52 3.97 -4.17
C ILE A 91 -1.45 5.15 -4.44
N ALA A 92 -2.09 5.67 -3.40
CA ALA A 92 -3.05 6.76 -3.53
C ALA A 92 -2.41 8.03 -4.12
N THR A 93 -1.23 8.43 -3.63
CA THR A 93 -0.51 9.60 -4.16
C THR A 93 0.00 9.36 -5.58
N ALA A 94 0.43 8.14 -5.92
CA ALA A 94 0.78 7.76 -7.30
C ALA A 94 -0.40 7.90 -8.26
N LEU A 95 -1.62 7.69 -7.79
CA LEU A 95 -2.87 7.85 -8.55
C LEU A 95 -3.46 9.27 -8.47
N GLY A 96 -2.77 10.21 -7.83
CA GLY A 96 -3.15 11.62 -7.82
C GLY A 96 -3.86 12.10 -6.55
N ALA A 97 -4.05 11.24 -5.54
CA ALA A 97 -4.60 11.66 -4.26
C ALA A 97 -3.67 12.65 -3.54
N LYS A 98 -4.27 13.54 -2.75
CA LYS A 98 -3.53 14.50 -1.93
C LYS A 98 -3.34 13.94 -0.53
N LEU A 99 -2.09 13.84 -0.10
CA LEU A 99 -1.71 13.54 1.26
C LEU A 99 -1.77 14.82 2.11
N LYS A 100 -2.30 14.69 3.32
CA LYS A 100 -2.27 15.73 4.34
C LYS A 100 -1.63 15.17 5.59
N SER A 101 -0.81 15.96 6.27
CA SER A 101 -0.48 15.67 7.66
C SER A 101 -1.74 15.71 8.51
N GLY A 102 -1.92 14.72 9.36
CA GLY A 102 -2.99 14.69 10.35
C GLY A 102 -2.81 15.80 11.40
N GLU A 103 -3.89 16.17 12.05
CA GLU A 103 -3.84 17.13 13.16
C GLU A 103 -3.18 16.52 14.41
N ALA A 104 -3.29 15.20 14.56
CA ALA A 104 -2.65 14.41 15.60
C ALA A 104 -2.43 12.98 15.13
N PRO A 105 -1.41 12.25 15.67
CA PRO A 105 -1.25 10.84 15.38
C PRO A 105 -2.47 10.03 15.82
N GLU A 106 -2.94 9.16 14.95
CA GLU A 106 -3.95 8.15 15.30
C GLU A 106 -3.25 6.85 15.65
N ILE A 107 -3.23 6.52 16.94
CA ILE A 107 -2.60 5.30 17.48
C ILE A 107 -3.59 4.60 18.40
N GLY A 108 -3.93 3.35 18.08
CA GLY A 108 -4.84 2.54 18.88
C GLY A 108 -5.95 1.89 18.06
N PHE A 109 -6.81 1.16 18.75
CA PHE A 109 -7.98 0.54 18.12
C PHE A 109 -9.12 1.54 18.01
N ALA A 110 -9.65 1.70 16.80
CA ALA A 110 -10.80 2.54 16.53
C ALA A 110 -11.63 1.97 15.37
N PRO A 111 -12.93 2.27 15.32
CA PRO A 111 -13.78 1.76 14.26
C PRO A 111 -13.53 2.46 12.92
N ILE A 112 -13.43 1.68 11.86
CA ILE A 112 -13.61 2.14 10.49
C ILE A 112 -15.00 1.79 10.00
N LYS A 113 -15.55 2.64 9.17
CA LYS A 113 -16.88 2.43 8.58
C LYS A 113 -16.74 2.24 7.08
N ARG A 114 -17.28 1.13 6.58
CA ARG A 114 -17.41 0.91 5.15
C ARG A 114 -18.42 1.91 4.56
N ILE A 115 -17.97 2.74 3.63
CA ILE A 115 -18.80 3.76 2.97
C ILE A 115 -19.44 3.26 1.69
N ASP A 116 -18.87 2.22 1.08
CA ASP A 116 -19.35 1.61 -0.14
C ASP A 116 -19.59 0.10 0.02
N LYS A 117 -20.45 -0.48 -0.80
CA LYS A 117 -20.77 -1.91 -0.84
C LYS A 117 -19.96 -2.63 -1.92
N HIS A 118 -18.65 -2.38 -1.94
CA HIS A 118 -17.79 -3.08 -2.89
C HIS A 118 -17.66 -4.56 -2.52
N ASP A 119 -17.69 -5.44 -3.51
CA ASP A 119 -17.76 -6.89 -3.33
C ASP A 119 -16.60 -7.47 -2.50
N TYR A 120 -15.39 -6.93 -2.63
CA TYR A 120 -14.22 -7.38 -1.86
C TYR A 120 -14.39 -7.27 -0.34
N PHE A 121 -15.21 -6.34 0.13
CA PHE A 121 -15.47 -6.10 1.55
C PHE A 121 -16.92 -6.39 1.95
N SER A 122 -17.70 -7.03 1.07
CA SER A 122 -19.11 -7.33 1.32
C SER A 122 -19.31 -8.24 2.54
N MET A 123 -18.36 -9.13 2.82
CA MET A 123 -18.36 -10.04 3.98
C MET A 123 -18.02 -9.34 5.31
N TRP A 124 -17.50 -8.12 5.28
CA TRP A 124 -17.18 -7.38 6.50
C TRP A 124 -18.41 -6.68 7.03
N ASN A 125 -18.48 -6.59 8.37
CA ASN A 125 -19.48 -5.75 9.01
C ASN A 125 -19.36 -4.30 8.52
N LYS A 126 -20.46 -3.56 8.57
CA LYS A 126 -20.46 -2.14 8.16
C LYS A 126 -19.43 -1.31 8.95
N THR A 127 -19.18 -1.69 10.19
CA THR A 127 -18.18 -1.09 11.08
C THR A 127 -17.30 -2.19 11.63
N VAL A 128 -15.98 -1.99 11.61
CA VAL A 128 -14.98 -2.94 12.10
C VAL A 128 -13.93 -2.14 12.88
N ASP A 129 -13.56 -2.63 14.07
CA ASP A 129 -12.45 -2.06 14.82
C ASP A 129 -11.12 -2.54 14.24
N VAL A 130 -10.25 -1.58 13.93
CA VAL A 130 -8.92 -1.84 13.38
C VAL A 130 -7.85 -1.09 14.17
N LEU A 131 -6.62 -1.58 14.11
CA LEU A 131 -5.48 -0.86 14.66
C LEU A 131 -5.12 0.30 13.72
N HIS A 132 -5.19 1.52 14.24
CA HIS A 132 -4.64 2.71 13.63
C HIS A 132 -3.21 2.93 14.13
N TRP A 133 -2.30 3.22 13.21
CA TRP A 133 -0.93 3.62 13.52
C TRP A 133 -0.41 4.50 12.39
N HIS A 134 -0.89 5.73 12.33
CA HIS A 134 -0.52 6.69 11.29
C HIS A 134 -0.71 8.12 11.78
N ASN A 135 -0.07 9.06 11.07
CA ASN A 135 -0.23 10.50 11.27
C ASN A 135 -0.82 11.17 10.03
N ASP A 136 -0.45 10.68 8.85
CA ASP A 136 -0.89 11.26 7.60
C ASP A 136 -2.23 10.66 7.14
N VAL A 137 -3.06 11.51 6.58
CA VAL A 137 -4.38 11.15 6.07
C VAL A 137 -4.50 11.50 4.59
N LEU A 138 -5.22 10.67 3.86
CA LEU A 138 -5.54 10.92 2.46
C LEU A 138 -6.87 11.66 2.36
N LYS A 139 -6.87 12.76 1.62
CA LYS A 139 -8.12 13.38 1.23
C LYS A 139 -8.73 12.54 0.11
N LEU A 140 -9.90 11.94 0.37
CA LEU A 140 -10.69 11.29 -0.68
C LEU A 140 -10.93 12.32 -1.79
N GLN A 141 -10.37 12.07 -2.95
CA GLN A 141 -10.81 12.71 -4.18
C GLN A 141 -11.88 11.80 -4.77
N GLU A 142 -12.87 12.38 -5.40
CA GLU A 142 -13.71 11.61 -6.31
C GLU A 142 -12.76 11.09 -7.40
N PHE A 143 -12.37 9.82 -7.27
CA PHE A 143 -11.68 9.16 -8.36
C PHE A 143 -12.67 9.15 -9.51
N ALA A 144 -12.31 9.79 -10.61
CA ALA A 144 -13.04 9.60 -11.85
C ALA A 144 -13.13 8.09 -12.08
N GLN A 145 -14.33 7.56 -12.06
CA GLN A 145 -14.53 6.15 -12.40
C GLN A 145 -14.00 5.93 -13.80
N PRO A 146 -13.34 4.80 -14.07
CA PRO A 146 -12.83 4.49 -15.40
C PRO A 146 -13.95 4.43 -16.43
#